data_0e2387a124b964e6c59073b6ec3351a0
#
_entry.id   0e2387a124b964e6c59073b6ec3351a0
#
_cell.length_a   1.000
_cell.length_b   1.000
_cell.length_c   1.000
_cell.angle_alpha   90.00
_cell.angle_beta   90.00
_cell.angle_gamma   90.00
#
_symmetry.space_group_name_H-M   'P 1'
#
loop_
_entity.id
_entity.type
_entity.pdbx_description
1 polymer ?
#
loop_
_entity_poly.entity_id
_entity_poly.type
_entity_poly.pdbx_seq_one_letter_code
_entity_poly.pdbx_strand_id
1 'polypeptide(L)'
;MIKIKAFTLIELLVVVAIIGILAAVGVVAYNGYTEAAKIRAIKAQHAMIKEYISAEILKCEFGHSKIFLDKNGVGETCPIRSAANSSPESFIANAMFDSGMQNIYGKLYTGDPNAPSSWPVAAFYTSNKHQVANCKKNSPGCHYLQIIKSYKPRTIVIRVKVGNETLYSEIDF
;
A
#
# COMPACT_ATOMS: atom_id res chain seq x y z
N MET A 1 -11.07 47.20 43.58
CA MET A 1 -12.19 46.40 43.04
C MET A 1 -11.91 46.06 41.56
N ILE A 2 -11.69 44.79 41.27
CA ILE A 2 -11.50 44.35 39.88
C ILE A 2 -12.88 44.20 39.25
N LYS A 3 -13.18 45.02 38.24
CA LYS A 3 -14.43 44.87 37.46
C LYS A 3 -14.29 43.63 36.56
N ILE A 4 -14.93 42.54 36.92
CA ILE A 4 -15.07 41.36 36.09
C ILE A 4 -16.09 41.71 35.00
N LYS A 5 -15.66 41.79 33.75
CA LYS A 5 -16.59 41.91 32.61
C LYS A 5 -17.25 40.56 32.38
N ALA A 6 -18.56 40.48 32.57
CA ALA A 6 -19.35 39.28 32.26
C ALA A 6 -19.61 39.22 30.75
N PHE A 7 -19.54 38.04 30.16
CA PHE A 7 -19.88 37.78 28.75
C PHE A 7 -21.41 37.91 28.56
N THR A 8 -21.81 38.52 27.48
CA THR A 8 -23.24 38.58 27.13
C THR A 8 -23.66 37.29 26.40
N LEU A 9 -24.92 36.92 26.53
CA LEU A 9 -25.48 35.72 25.90
C LEU A 9 -25.42 35.82 24.39
N ILE A 10 -25.59 37.01 23.81
CA ILE A 10 -25.51 37.24 22.37
C ILE A 10 -24.08 37.08 21.83
N GLU A 11 -23.05 37.49 22.55
CA GLU A 11 -21.67 37.30 22.15
C GLU A 11 -21.33 35.81 22.04
N LEU A 12 -21.82 35.00 22.99
CA LEU A 12 -21.61 33.56 22.97
C LEU A 12 -22.36 32.93 21.79
N LEU A 13 -23.60 33.34 21.53
CA LEU A 13 -24.45 32.79 20.48
C LEU A 13 -23.86 33.05 19.08
N VAL A 14 -23.36 34.27 18.85
CA VAL A 14 -22.70 34.62 17.56
C VAL A 14 -21.42 33.80 17.34
N VAL A 15 -20.62 33.61 18.37
CA VAL A 15 -19.39 32.83 18.26
C VAL A 15 -19.69 31.37 17.90
N VAL A 16 -20.64 30.72 18.59
CA VAL A 16 -20.98 29.32 18.27
C VAL A 16 -21.62 29.17 16.90
N ALA A 17 -22.38 30.16 16.43
CA ALA A 17 -22.94 30.17 15.09
C ALA A 17 -21.84 30.22 14.01
N ILE A 18 -20.85 31.11 14.18
CA ILE A 18 -19.71 31.22 13.25
C ILE A 18 -18.88 29.93 13.23
N ILE A 19 -18.56 29.37 14.41
CA ILE A 19 -17.82 28.09 14.52
C ILE A 19 -18.61 26.97 13.83
N GLY A 20 -19.92 26.91 14.01
CA GLY A 20 -20.79 25.92 13.39
C GLY A 20 -20.72 25.96 11.86
N ILE A 21 -20.78 27.15 11.28
CA ILE A 21 -20.67 27.34 9.81
C ILE A 21 -19.29 26.93 9.32
N LEU A 22 -18.22 27.40 9.99
CA LEU A 22 -16.85 27.09 9.58
C LEU A 22 -16.56 25.59 9.70
N ALA A 23 -17.06 24.93 10.75
CA ALA A 23 -16.89 23.48 10.94
C ALA A 23 -17.60 22.68 9.83
N ALA A 24 -18.83 23.08 9.44
CA ALA A 24 -19.58 22.39 8.40
C ALA A 24 -18.85 22.43 7.03
N VAL A 25 -18.31 23.56 6.63
CA VAL A 25 -17.53 23.71 5.39
C VAL A 25 -16.18 23.00 5.50
N GLY A 26 -15.51 23.14 6.64
CA GLY A 26 -14.18 22.58 6.89
C GLY A 26 -14.15 21.07 6.78
N VAL A 27 -15.14 20.34 7.30
CA VAL A 27 -15.19 18.87 7.27
C VAL A 27 -15.30 18.36 5.81
N VAL A 28 -16.12 18.96 5.00
CA VAL A 28 -16.28 18.54 3.58
C VAL A 28 -14.99 18.75 2.79
N ALA A 29 -14.37 19.92 2.94
CA ALA A 29 -13.09 20.23 2.27
C ALA A 29 -11.96 19.31 2.74
N TYR A 30 -11.88 19.03 4.04
CA TYR A 30 -10.87 18.15 4.63
C TYR A 30 -10.98 16.72 4.09
N ASN A 31 -12.18 16.16 4.01
CA ASN A 31 -12.40 14.80 3.49
C ASN A 31 -11.97 14.68 2.02
N GLY A 32 -12.28 15.68 1.19
CA GLY A 32 -11.84 15.71 -0.21
C GLY A 32 -10.31 15.77 -0.34
N TYR A 33 -9.67 16.60 0.48
CA TYR A 33 -8.22 16.73 0.47
C TYR A 33 -7.51 15.44 0.91
N THR A 34 -7.98 14.81 1.99
CA THR A 34 -7.38 13.57 2.50
C THR A 34 -7.51 12.42 1.51
N GLU A 35 -8.62 12.28 0.81
CA GLU A 35 -8.80 11.25 -0.21
C GLU A 35 -7.88 11.51 -1.43
N ALA A 36 -7.77 12.74 -1.89
CA ALA A 36 -6.84 13.11 -2.95
C ALA A 36 -5.37 12.84 -2.56
N ALA A 37 -5.01 13.10 -1.30
CA ALA A 37 -3.67 12.80 -0.78
C ALA A 37 -3.38 11.30 -0.78
N LYS A 38 -4.34 10.46 -0.34
CA LYS A 38 -4.22 8.99 -0.39
C LYS A 38 -4.04 8.47 -1.80
N ILE A 39 -4.81 8.98 -2.76
CA ILE A 39 -4.69 8.62 -4.17
C ILE A 39 -3.29 8.90 -4.70
N ARG A 40 -2.76 10.09 -4.43
CA ARG A 40 -1.39 10.47 -4.83
C ARG A 40 -0.34 9.56 -4.18
N ALA A 41 -0.49 9.28 -2.91
CA ALA A 41 0.42 8.41 -2.17
C ALA A 41 0.43 6.98 -2.75
N ILE A 42 -0.73 6.41 -3.12
CA ILE A 42 -0.80 5.10 -3.76
C ILE A 42 -0.13 5.11 -5.14
N LYS A 43 -0.33 6.18 -5.93
CA LYS A 43 0.34 6.32 -7.23
C LYS A 43 1.86 6.37 -7.08
N ALA A 44 2.37 7.12 -6.11
CA ALA A 44 3.79 7.17 -5.79
C ALA A 44 4.33 5.82 -5.31
N GLN A 45 3.58 5.13 -4.45
CA GLN A 45 3.92 3.79 -3.97
C GLN A 45 3.97 2.78 -5.12
N HIS A 46 3.02 2.84 -6.06
CA HIS A 46 3.02 1.96 -7.24
C HIS A 46 4.27 2.16 -8.11
N ALA A 47 4.68 3.41 -8.35
CA ALA A 47 5.91 3.72 -9.09
C ALA A 47 7.15 3.18 -8.35
N MET A 48 7.25 3.40 -7.04
CA MET A 48 8.35 2.90 -6.21
C MET A 48 8.45 1.36 -6.25
N ILE A 49 7.32 0.64 -6.22
CA ILE A 49 7.29 -0.82 -6.32
C ILE A 49 7.85 -1.27 -7.68
N LYS A 50 7.44 -0.62 -8.76
CA LYS A 50 7.94 -0.92 -10.10
C LYS A 50 9.44 -0.74 -10.19
N GLU A 51 9.95 0.40 -9.73
CA GLU A 51 11.38 0.71 -9.72
C GLU A 51 12.18 -0.30 -8.88
N TYR A 52 11.69 -0.63 -7.67
CA TYR A 52 12.31 -1.61 -6.80
C TYR A 52 12.42 -2.98 -7.48
N ILE A 53 11.32 -3.49 -8.05
CA ILE A 53 11.32 -4.79 -8.73
C ILE A 53 12.28 -4.79 -9.92
N SER A 54 12.27 -3.73 -10.73
CA SER A 54 13.19 -3.61 -11.87
C SER A 54 14.66 -3.59 -11.43
N ALA A 55 14.98 -2.87 -10.36
CA ALA A 55 16.33 -2.80 -9.81
C ALA A 55 16.80 -4.15 -9.24
N GLU A 56 15.92 -4.88 -8.56
CA GLU A 56 16.23 -6.21 -8.04
C GLU A 56 16.47 -7.22 -9.16
N ILE A 57 15.68 -7.19 -10.24
CA ILE A 57 15.88 -8.06 -11.42
C ILE A 57 17.25 -7.80 -12.04
N LEU A 58 17.64 -6.53 -12.21
CA LEU A 58 18.95 -6.17 -12.76
C LEU A 58 20.13 -6.73 -11.95
N LYS A 59 19.98 -6.94 -10.64
CA LYS A 59 21.03 -7.56 -9.82
C LYS A 59 21.38 -8.98 -10.31
N CYS A 60 20.42 -9.72 -10.85
CA CYS A 60 20.73 -11.03 -11.47
C CYS A 60 21.66 -10.90 -12.68
N GLU A 61 21.51 -9.87 -13.49
CA GLU A 61 22.39 -9.60 -14.63
C GLU A 61 23.80 -9.23 -14.18
N PHE A 62 23.92 -8.58 -13.00
CA PHE A 62 25.21 -8.28 -12.37
C PHE A 62 25.83 -9.43 -11.58
N GLY A 63 25.26 -10.65 -11.66
CA GLY A 63 25.83 -11.85 -11.08
C GLY A 63 25.47 -12.11 -9.61
N HIS A 64 24.48 -11.39 -9.05
CA HIS A 64 23.98 -11.72 -7.74
C HIS A 64 23.29 -13.10 -7.76
N SER A 65 23.53 -13.91 -6.73
CA SER A 65 22.92 -15.23 -6.61
C SER A 65 21.48 -15.22 -6.13
N LYS A 66 21.08 -14.16 -5.41
CA LYS A 66 19.73 -13.99 -4.84
C LYS A 66 19.27 -12.54 -4.91
N ILE A 67 17.97 -12.37 -5.06
CA ILE A 67 17.25 -11.08 -5.09
C ILE A 67 16.00 -11.16 -4.23
N PHE A 68 15.35 -10.01 -3.97
CA PHE A 68 14.15 -9.89 -3.14
C PHE A 68 14.36 -10.48 -1.74
N LEU A 69 15.49 -10.14 -1.10
CA LEU A 69 15.82 -10.66 0.21
C LEU A 69 14.88 -10.11 1.28
N ASP A 70 14.34 -11.02 2.10
CA ASP A 70 13.68 -10.66 3.36
C ASP A 70 14.70 -10.33 4.46
N LYS A 71 14.22 -9.90 5.63
CA LYS A 71 15.07 -9.60 6.80
C LYS A 71 15.94 -10.79 7.28
N ASN A 72 15.59 -12.02 6.89
CA ASN A 72 16.33 -13.24 7.24
C ASN A 72 17.31 -13.66 6.14
N GLY A 73 17.43 -12.89 5.06
CA GLY A 73 18.27 -13.20 3.91
C GLY A 73 17.71 -14.31 3.00
N VAL A 74 16.42 -14.61 3.13
CA VAL A 74 15.71 -15.53 2.24
C VAL A 74 15.16 -14.76 1.07
N GLY A 75 15.42 -15.24 -0.16
CA GLY A 75 14.99 -14.56 -1.37
C GLY A 75 14.95 -15.48 -2.58
N GLU A 76 14.55 -14.93 -3.72
CA GLU A 76 14.52 -15.65 -5.00
C GLU A 76 15.92 -15.82 -5.57
N THR A 77 16.18 -16.98 -6.16
CA THR A 77 17.48 -17.29 -6.78
C THR A 77 17.59 -16.77 -8.21
N CYS A 78 18.77 -16.29 -8.59
CA CYS A 78 19.08 -15.89 -9.96
C CYS A 78 19.59 -17.06 -10.82
N PRO A 79 19.21 -17.14 -12.10
CA PRO A 79 18.14 -16.39 -12.76
C PRO A 79 16.77 -16.80 -12.22
N ILE A 80 15.81 -15.87 -12.23
CA ILE A 80 14.46 -16.15 -11.73
C ILE A 80 13.87 -17.33 -12.50
N ARG A 81 13.85 -18.47 -11.88
CA ARG A 81 13.29 -19.70 -12.46
C ARG A 81 11.98 -20.00 -11.77
N SER A 82 10.91 -20.08 -12.54
CA SER A 82 9.67 -20.64 -12.02
C SER A 82 9.88 -22.14 -11.74
N ALA A 83 10.48 -22.45 -10.61
CA ALA A 83 10.38 -23.80 -10.08
C ALA A 83 8.93 -24.05 -9.65
N ALA A 84 8.47 -25.29 -9.77
CA ALA A 84 7.07 -25.66 -9.48
C ALA A 84 6.62 -25.30 -8.04
N ASN A 85 7.56 -25.02 -7.15
CA ASN A 85 7.33 -24.78 -5.72
C ASN A 85 7.82 -23.41 -5.22
N SER A 86 8.40 -22.53 -6.05
CA SER A 86 8.76 -21.17 -5.67
C SER A 86 7.84 -20.16 -6.35
N SER A 87 7.42 -19.20 -5.57
CA SER A 87 6.55 -18.12 -6.00
C SER A 87 7.32 -16.81 -5.84
N PRO A 88 7.98 -16.31 -6.90
CA PRO A 88 8.71 -15.06 -6.84
C PRO A 88 7.86 -13.91 -6.28
N GLU A 89 6.54 -13.95 -6.53
CA GLU A 89 5.60 -12.97 -5.96
C GLU A 89 5.63 -12.95 -4.43
N SER A 90 5.83 -14.11 -3.79
CA SER A 90 5.91 -14.20 -2.33
C SER A 90 7.19 -13.57 -1.80
N PHE A 91 8.33 -13.76 -2.48
CA PHE A 91 9.60 -13.13 -2.10
C PHE A 91 9.54 -11.61 -2.27
N ILE A 92 8.96 -11.12 -3.37
CA ILE A 92 8.74 -9.70 -3.59
C ILE A 92 7.88 -9.12 -2.46
N ALA A 93 6.75 -9.77 -2.14
CA ALA A 93 5.84 -9.31 -1.12
C ALA A 93 6.50 -9.30 0.27
N ASN A 94 7.29 -10.34 0.62
CA ASN A 94 8.03 -10.42 1.88
C ASN A 94 9.07 -9.32 2.00
N ALA A 95 9.91 -9.13 0.99
CA ALA A 95 10.94 -8.10 0.99
C ALA A 95 10.34 -6.70 1.13
N MET A 96 9.23 -6.43 0.45
CA MET A 96 8.53 -5.16 0.56
C MET A 96 7.83 -4.97 1.91
N PHE A 97 7.27 -6.03 2.47
CA PHE A 97 6.70 -6.00 3.81
C PHE A 97 7.77 -5.70 4.87
N ASP A 98 8.91 -6.36 4.79
CA ASP A 98 10.04 -6.15 5.72
C ASP A 98 10.66 -4.75 5.57
N SER A 99 10.51 -4.10 4.41
CA SER A 99 10.85 -2.68 4.21
C SER A 99 9.89 -1.69 4.86
N GLY A 100 8.83 -2.16 5.51
CA GLY A 100 7.83 -1.33 6.19
C GLY A 100 6.75 -0.77 5.27
N MET A 101 6.62 -1.26 4.04
CA MET A 101 5.60 -0.79 3.11
C MET A 101 4.21 -1.26 3.54
N GLN A 102 3.27 -0.32 3.70
CA GLN A 102 1.93 -0.57 4.22
C GLN A 102 0.84 -0.03 3.30
N ASN A 103 -0.37 -0.56 3.45
CA ASN A 103 -1.54 -0.02 2.76
C ASN A 103 -1.91 1.36 3.32
N ILE A 104 -1.98 2.35 2.44
CA ILE A 104 -2.26 3.75 2.79
C ILE A 104 -3.65 3.93 3.40
N TYR A 105 -4.61 3.08 3.08
CA TYR A 105 -5.95 3.13 3.69
C TYR A 105 -6.01 2.54 5.11
N GLY A 106 -4.92 1.97 5.61
CA GLY A 106 -4.82 1.49 7.00
C GLY A 106 -5.82 0.39 7.37
N LYS A 107 -6.52 -0.19 6.41
CA LYS A 107 -7.52 -1.22 6.68
C LYS A 107 -6.86 -2.59 6.75
N LEU A 108 -6.78 -3.14 7.96
CA LEU A 108 -6.53 -4.56 8.18
C LEU A 108 -7.66 -5.37 7.52
N TYR A 109 -7.32 -6.12 6.49
CA TYR A 109 -8.17 -7.21 6.06
C TYR A 109 -7.54 -8.52 6.55
N THR A 110 -7.98 -8.97 7.70
CA THR A 110 -7.70 -10.32 8.18
C THR A 110 -8.82 -11.23 7.69
N GLY A 111 -8.60 -11.91 6.59
CA GLY A 111 -9.42 -13.06 6.21
C GLY A 111 -9.10 -14.28 7.09
N ASP A 112 -8.12 -14.15 7.98
CA ASP A 112 -7.75 -15.15 8.97
C ASP A 112 -8.22 -14.67 10.36
N PRO A 113 -9.21 -15.35 10.96
CA PRO A 113 -9.71 -15.03 12.30
C PRO A 113 -8.63 -15.17 13.39
N ASN A 114 -7.51 -15.83 13.10
CA ASN A 114 -6.40 -16.04 14.04
C ASN A 114 -5.22 -15.09 13.79
N ALA A 115 -5.31 -14.17 12.82
CA ALA A 115 -4.24 -13.21 12.59
C ALA A 115 -4.06 -12.29 13.79
N PRO A 116 -2.84 -12.16 14.35
CA PRO A 116 -2.60 -11.25 15.46
C PRO A 116 -2.97 -9.82 15.07
N SER A 117 -3.65 -9.11 15.95
CA SER A 117 -4.02 -7.70 15.76
C SER A 117 -2.82 -6.75 15.61
N SER A 118 -1.62 -7.25 15.91
CA SER A 118 -0.35 -6.53 15.78
C SER A 118 0.31 -6.63 14.41
N TRP A 119 -0.25 -7.39 13.47
CA TRP A 119 0.33 -7.48 12.14
C TRP A 119 0.07 -6.19 11.37
N PRO A 120 1.12 -5.55 10.85
CA PRO A 120 0.96 -4.37 10.01
C PRO A 120 0.17 -4.74 8.75
N VAL A 121 -0.62 -3.79 8.28
CA VAL A 121 -1.45 -3.97 7.07
C VAL A 121 -0.54 -4.14 5.89
N ALA A 122 -0.49 -5.33 5.30
CA ALA A 122 0.29 -5.56 4.09
C ALA A 122 -0.29 -4.79 2.91
N ALA A 123 0.60 -4.17 2.13
CA ALA A 123 0.21 -3.45 0.91
C ALA A 123 0.02 -4.39 -0.29
N PHE A 124 0.30 -5.69 -0.13
CA PHE A 124 0.44 -6.63 -1.24
C PHE A 124 -0.49 -7.82 -1.13
N TYR A 125 -0.91 -8.32 -2.28
CA TYR A 125 -1.60 -9.59 -2.46
C TYR A 125 -0.88 -10.37 -3.56
N THR A 126 -0.66 -11.68 -3.34
CA THR A 126 -0.07 -12.57 -4.35
C THR A 126 -1.09 -13.58 -4.86
N SER A 127 -0.87 -14.12 -6.05
CA SER A 127 -1.75 -15.15 -6.64
C SER A 127 -1.66 -16.50 -5.94
N ASN A 128 -0.59 -16.74 -5.19
CA ASN A 128 -0.42 -17.96 -4.40
C ASN A 128 -1.04 -17.85 -3.02
N LYS A 129 -1.72 -18.91 -2.60
CA LYS A 129 -2.42 -19.01 -1.31
C LYS A 129 -1.50 -18.99 -0.08
N HIS A 130 -0.19 -19.04 -0.27
CA HIS A 130 0.80 -18.97 0.80
C HIS A 130 1.21 -17.51 1.04
N GLN A 131 0.44 -16.89 1.92
CA GLN A 131 0.90 -16.00 2.97
C GLN A 131 1.90 -14.91 2.59
N VAL A 132 1.49 -13.71 2.55
CA VAL A 132 2.10 -12.51 3.13
C VAL A 132 1.25 -11.27 2.92
N ALA A 133 0.08 -11.43 2.37
CA ALA A 133 -0.72 -10.26 2.06
C ALA A 133 -2.03 -10.27 2.83
N ASN A 134 -2.07 -9.54 3.93
CA ASN A 134 -3.30 -9.24 4.64
C ASN A 134 -4.18 -8.23 3.88
N CYS A 135 -4.07 -8.16 2.55
CA CYS A 135 -4.96 -7.35 1.77
C CYS A 135 -5.74 -8.17 0.73
N LYS A 136 -7.02 -7.87 0.63
CA LYS A 136 -7.92 -8.54 -0.30
C LYS A 136 -7.67 -8.02 -1.72
N LYS A 137 -7.63 -8.93 -2.70
CA LYS A 137 -7.62 -8.56 -4.12
C LYS A 137 -8.68 -7.49 -4.41
N ASN A 138 -8.31 -6.44 -5.13
CA ASN A 138 -9.15 -5.30 -5.47
C ASN A 138 -9.56 -4.38 -4.30
N SER A 139 -8.98 -4.53 -3.10
CA SER A 139 -9.13 -3.52 -2.05
C SER A 139 -8.36 -2.25 -2.42
N PRO A 140 -8.89 -1.06 -2.10
CA PRO A 140 -8.17 0.18 -2.35
C PRO A 140 -6.79 0.19 -1.69
N GLY A 141 -5.75 0.58 -2.45
CA GLY A 141 -4.37 0.63 -1.98
C GLY A 141 -3.67 -0.72 -1.82
N CYS A 142 -4.34 -1.83 -2.11
CA CYS A 142 -3.72 -3.15 -2.12
C CYS A 142 -3.09 -3.43 -3.47
N HIS A 143 -1.78 -3.62 -3.50
CA HIS A 143 -1.05 -3.99 -4.71
C HIS A 143 -1.15 -5.50 -4.94
N TYR A 144 -1.61 -5.88 -6.11
CA TYR A 144 -1.68 -7.26 -6.55
C TYR A 144 -0.49 -7.57 -7.45
N LEU A 145 0.29 -8.57 -7.05
CA LEU A 145 1.44 -9.07 -7.81
C LEU A 145 1.09 -10.41 -8.47
N GLN A 146 1.40 -10.53 -9.74
CA GLN A 146 1.19 -11.76 -10.51
C GLN A 146 2.34 -11.95 -11.51
N ILE A 147 2.86 -13.16 -11.61
CA ILE A 147 3.78 -13.53 -12.68
C ILE A 147 3.01 -14.25 -13.77
N ILE A 148 3.12 -13.73 -14.98
CA ILE A 148 2.59 -14.38 -16.18
C ILE A 148 3.66 -15.31 -16.70
N LYS A 149 3.39 -16.63 -16.62
CA LYS A 149 4.34 -17.70 -16.97
C LYS A 149 4.23 -18.17 -18.41
N SER A 150 3.17 -17.75 -19.12
CA SER A 150 2.77 -18.35 -20.40
C SER A 150 3.57 -17.89 -21.61
N TYR A 151 4.33 -16.81 -21.50
CA TYR A 151 5.07 -16.22 -22.61
C TYR A 151 6.53 -15.95 -22.20
N LYS A 152 7.44 -15.99 -23.18
CA LYS A 152 8.80 -15.46 -23.03
C LYS A 152 8.87 -14.13 -23.80
N PRO A 153 9.30 -13.03 -23.19
CA PRO A 153 9.81 -12.91 -21.81
C PRO A 153 8.73 -13.15 -20.75
N ARG A 154 9.12 -13.51 -19.53
CA ARG A 154 8.23 -13.61 -18.38
C ARG A 154 7.93 -12.21 -17.87
N THR A 155 6.71 -11.99 -17.43
CA THR A 155 6.26 -10.66 -17.03
C THR A 155 5.75 -10.66 -15.60
N ILE A 156 6.25 -9.75 -14.77
CA ILE A 156 5.66 -9.42 -13.48
C ILE A 156 4.62 -8.32 -13.72
N VAL A 157 3.40 -8.59 -13.30
CA VAL A 157 2.30 -7.65 -13.37
C VAL A 157 2.00 -7.09 -11.99
N ILE A 158 1.98 -5.77 -11.88
CA ILE A 158 1.62 -5.03 -10.67
C ILE A 158 0.31 -4.31 -10.92
N ARG A 159 -0.70 -4.53 -10.08
CA ARG A 159 -2.01 -3.86 -10.15
C ARG A 159 -2.37 -3.28 -8.80
N VAL A 160 -2.97 -2.10 -8.78
CA VAL A 160 -3.54 -1.50 -7.57
C VAL A 160 -4.81 -0.74 -7.91
N LYS A 161 -5.85 -0.89 -7.09
CA LYS A 161 -7.08 -0.11 -7.22
C LYS A 161 -6.92 1.23 -6.52
N VAL A 162 -7.19 2.32 -7.24
CA VAL A 162 -7.08 3.71 -6.77
C VAL A 162 -8.37 4.43 -7.11
N GLY A 163 -9.24 4.61 -6.11
CA GLY A 163 -10.58 5.13 -6.37
C GLY A 163 -11.35 4.21 -7.33
N ASN A 164 -11.78 4.74 -8.47
CA ASN A 164 -12.47 4.00 -9.53
C ASN A 164 -11.53 3.43 -10.61
N GLU A 165 -10.25 3.79 -10.58
CA GLU A 165 -9.25 3.38 -11.55
C GLU A 165 -8.44 2.18 -11.04
N THR A 166 -7.84 1.42 -11.97
CA THR A 166 -6.83 0.42 -11.67
C THR A 166 -5.54 0.82 -12.35
N LEU A 167 -4.51 1.08 -11.56
CA LEU A 167 -3.15 1.24 -12.08
C LEU A 167 -2.58 -0.13 -12.42
N TYR A 168 -1.83 -0.16 -13.50
CA TYR A 168 -1.27 -1.36 -14.08
C TYR A 168 0.16 -1.11 -14.53
N SER A 169 1.09 -2.01 -14.21
CA SER A 169 2.47 -1.99 -14.71
C SER A 169 2.94 -3.40 -15.02
N GLU A 170 3.74 -3.51 -16.05
CA GLU A 170 4.41 -4.74 -16.48
C GLU A 170 5.92 -4.55 -16.41
N ILE A 171 6.62 -5.61 -16.03
CA ILE A 171 8.07 -5.69 -15.97
C ILE A 171 8.47 -7.04 -16.56
N ASP A 172 9.14 -7.03 -17.70
CA ASP A 172 9.66 -8.22 -18.36
C ASP A 172 11.03 -8.62 -17.79
N PHE A 173 11.30 -9.94 -17.78
CA PHE A 173 12.57 -10.49 -17.28
C PHE A 173 12.92 -11.86 -17.88
#